data_1c08f3e9da9baa03aebed216486d8663
#
_entry.id   1c08f3e9da9baa03aebed216486d8663
#
_cell.length_a   1.000
_cell.length_b   1.000
_cell.length_c   1.000
_cell.angle_alpha   90.00
_cell.angle_beta   90.00
_cell.angle_gamma   90.00
#
_symmetry.space_group_name_H-M   'P 1'
#
loop_
_entity.id
_entity.type
_entity.pdbx_description
1 polymer ?
#
loop_
_entity_poly.entity_id
_entity_poly.type
_entity_poly.pdbx_seq_one_letter_code
_entity_poly.pdbx_strand_id
1 'polypeptide(L)'
;DIVLSSDGLKAFIADGAEGMKGFDISNPESPRSLGGIDLSSAASGNARGIAISSDDSTIFLADSRAGLKIIDILAGGGYSLLGEIDTEGTTLDVALSPDQQTAFIADTQSVQIIDISNLSSPTVLSSLSATSANAIAVAPDGSAFYYTDATFGFCIVDISASDGLYNPVNQCVETPGFASGITIAPDGDKLYIS
;
A
#
# COMPACT_ATOMS: atom_id res chain seq x y z
N ASP A 1 -6.57 5.13 6.31
CA ASP A 1 -5.52 5.75 5.50
C ASP A 1 -6.13 6.55 4.35
N ILE A 2 -5.34 7.44 3.72
CA ILE A 2 -5.81 8.35 2.67
C ILE A 2 -4.72 8.59 1.62
N VAL A 3 -5.12 8.60 0.35
CA VAL A 3 -4.24 8.95 -0.77
C VAL A 3 -4.91 10.00 -1.66
N LEU A 4 -4.12 10.88 -2.27
CA LEU A 4 -4.60 11.90 -3.19
C LEU A 4 -4.32 11.50 -4.64
N SER A 5 -5.20 11.94 -5.55
CA SER A 5 -4.89 11.94 -6.98
C SER A 5 -3.68 12.82 -7.30
N SER A 6 -3.01 12.56 -8.42
CA SER A 6 -1.81 13.28 -8.86
C SER A 6 -2.04 14.80 -9.02
N ASP A 7 -3.28 15.21 -9.36
CA ASP A 7 -3.71 16.61 -9.48
C ASP A 7 -4.10 17.24 -8.14
N GLY A 8 -4.16 16.45 -7.04
CA GLY A 8 -4.58 16.88 -5.71
C GLY A 8 -6.07 17.26 -5.58
N LEU A 9 -6.90 16.92 -6.58
CA LEU A 9 -8.31 17.31 -6.59
C LEU A 9 -9.25 16.21 -6.08
N LYS A 10 -8.75 15.00 -5.89
CA LYS A 10 -9.50 13.86 -5.34
C LYS A 10 -8.75 13.24 -4.17
N ALA A 11 -9.51 12.75 -3.21
CA ALA A 11 -9.00 11.96 -2.09
C ALA A 11 -9.69 10.61 -2.08
N PHE A 12 -8.92 9.54 -1.82
CA PHE A 12 -9.43 8.19 -1.65
C PHE A 12 -9.07 7.69 -0.26
N ILE A 13 -10.01 7.10 0.43
CA ILE A 13 -9.90 6.74 1.84
C ILE A 13 -10.16 5.24 1.99
N ALA A 14 -9.26 4.57 2.70
CA ALA A 14 -9.51 3.24 3.23
C ALA A 14 -10.41 3.38 4.46
N ASP A 15 -11.71 3.00 4.31
CA ASP A 15 -12.79 3.30 5.27
C ASP A 15 -13.19 2.05 6.09
N GLY A 16 -12.20 1.28 6.49
CA GLY A 16 -12.42 0.13 7.36
C GLY A 16 -13.39 -0.89 6.74
N ALA A 17 -14.42 -1.27 7.49
CA ALA A 17 -15.42 -2.24 7.05
C ALA A 17 -16.28 -1.77 5.86
N GLU A 18 -16.28 -0.48 5.56
CA GLU A 18 -17.00 0.13 4.44
C GLU A 18 -16.21 0.10 3.12
N GLY A 19 -15.01 -0.50 3.12
CA GLY A 19 -14.16 -0.62 1.96
C GLY A 19 -13.45 0.68 1.60
N MET A 20 -13.63 1.20 0.38
CA MET A 20 -12.98 2.44 -0.08
C MET A 20 -14.03 3.49 -0.46
N LYS A 21 -13.73 4.75 -0.12
CA LYS A 21 -14.55 5.93 -0.49
C LYS A 21 -13.71 6.95 -1.24
N GLY A 22 -14.30 7.55 -2.27
CA GLY A 22 -13.70 8.65 -3.04
C GLY A 22 -14.40 9.98 -2.79
N PHE A 23 -13.64 11.06 -2.80
CA PHE A 23 -14.12 12.43 -2.63
C PHE A 23 -13.48 13.38 -3.65
N ASP A 24 -14.29 14.26 -4.21
CA ASP A 24 -13.84 15.47 -4.89
C ASP A 24 -13.53 16.53 -3.82
N ILE A 25 -12.29 16.95 -3.77
CA ILE A 25 -11.75 17.94 -2.83
C ILE A 25 -11.24 19.20 -3.54
N SER A 26 -11.65 19.42 -4.79
CA SER A 26 -11.33 20.62 -5.56
C SER A 26 -11.79 21.91 -4.86
N ASN A 27 -12.85 21.81 -4.04
CA ASN A 27 -13.21 22.84 -3.07
C ASN A 27 -13.09 22.26 -1.65
N PRO A 28 -11.97 22.53 -0.93
CA PRO A 28 -11.74 21.97 0.40
C PRO A 28 -12.78 22.36 1.46
N GLU A 29 -13.48 23.49 1.27
CA GLU A 29 -14.55 23.93 2.18
C GLU A 29 -15.87 23.15 1.98
N SER A 30 -15.99 22.41 0.87
CA SER A 30 -17.18 21.65 0.53
C SER A 30 -16.85 20.38 -0.25
N PRO A 31 -16.21 19.39 0.38
CA PRO A 31 -15.89 18.10 -0.27
C PRO A 31 -17.15 17.39 -0.74
N ARG A 32 -17.08 16.70 -1.88
CA ARG A 32 -18.23 16.02 -2.49
C ARG A 32 -17.89 14.53 -2.63
N SER A 33 -18.80 13.66 -2.18
CA SER A 33 -18.63 12.23 -2.38
C SER A 33 -18.67 11.85 -3.87
N LEU A 34 -17.70 11.05 -4.28
CA LEU A 34 -17.63 10.37 -5.58
C LEU A 34 -18.14 8.91 -5.49
N GLY A 35 -18.69 8.52 -4.33
CA GLY A 35 -19.09 7.14 -4.06
C GLY A 35 -17.95 6.32 -3.47
N GLY A 36 -18.06 5.03 -3.60
CA GLY A 36 -17.07 4.07 -3.08
C GLY A 36 -17.37 2.67 -3.55
N ILE A 37 -16.55 1.73 -3.11
CA ILE A 37 -16.78 0.30 -3.29
C ILE A 37 -16.83 -0.38 -1.92
N ASP A 38 -17.94 -1.04 -1.64
CA ASP A 38 -18.13 -1.85 -0.45
C ASP A 38 -17.53 -3.24 -0.69
N LEU A 39 -16.57 -3.62 0.12
CA LEU A 39 -15.88 -4.91 0.06
C LEU A 39 -16.26 -5.82 1.26
N SER A 40 -17.28 -5.45 2.03
CA SER A 40 -17.74 -6.14 3.25
C SER A 40 -18.24 -7.58 3.00
N SER A 41 -18.49 -7.95 1.75
CA SER A 41 -18.85 -9.34 1.38
C SER A 41 -17.70 -10.34 1.56
N ALA A 42 -16.45 -9.89 1.64
CA ALA A 42 -15.32 -10.71 2.07
C ALA A 42 -15.36 -10.81 3.61
N ALA A 43 -15.60 -11.99 4.14
CA ALA A 43 -15.94 -12.28 5.56
C ALA A 43 -14.93 -11.78 6.63
N SER A 44 -13.91 -10.98 6.27
CA SER A 44 -12.85 -10.49 7.16
C SER A 44 -12.22 -9.19 6.67
N GLY A 45 -12.79 -8.51 5.66
CA GLY A 45 -12.27 -7.27 5.10
C GLY A 45 -12.34 -6.12 6.10
N ASN A 46 -11.31 -5.32 6.15
CA ASN A 46 -11.23 -4.05 6.89
C ASN A 46 -10.12 -3.22 6.25
N ALA A 47 -10.50 -2.34 5.34
CA ALA A 47 -9.57 -1.50 4.58
C ALA A 47 -8.72 -0.62 5.50
N ARG A 48 -7.40 -0.70 5.38
CA ARG A 48 -6.42 -0.03 6.24
C ARG A 48 -5.48 0.87 5.48
N GLY A 49 -4.65 0.30 4.60
CA GLY A 49 -3.71 1.02 3.76
C GLY A 49 -4.24 1.20 2.35
N ILE A 50 -3.83 2.26 1.67
CA ILE A 50 -4.30 2.58 0.33
C ILE A 50 -3.18 3.24 -0.50
N ALA A 51 -3.02 2.79 -1.73
CA ALA A 51 -2.17 3.42 -2.73
C ALA A 51 -2.93 3.64 -4.03
N ILE A 52 -2.48 4.59 -4.84
CA ILE A 52 -3.04 4.88 -6.16
C ILE A 52 -1.96 4.79 -7.24
N SER A 53 -2.32 4.29 -8.41
CA SER A 53 -1.44 4.28 -9.57
C SER A 53 -1.07 5.71 -10.02
N SER A 54 0.10 5.86 -10.64
CA SER A 54 0.60 7.17 -11.08
C SER A 54 -0.26 7.86 -12.15
N ASP A 55 -1.11 7.11 -12.83
CA ASP A 55 -2.09 7.59 -13.83
C ASP A 55 -3.49 7.83 -13.24
N ASP A 56 -3.64 7.70 -11.92
CA ASP A 56 -4.90 7.85 -11.17
C ASP A 56 -6.03 6.90 -11.62
N SER A 57 -5.70 5.78 -12.28
CA SER A 57 -6.71 4.86 -12.82
C SER A 57 -7.03 3.69 -11.87
N THR A 58 -6.11 3.34 -10.96
CA THR A 58 -6.20 2.12 -10.15
C THR A 58 -5.88 2.39 -8.68
N ILE A 59 -6.72 1.87 -7.80
CA ILE A 59 -6.50 1.86 -6.34
C ILE A 59 -6.03 0.48 -5.91
N PHE A 60 -5.04 0.45 -5.02
CA PHE A 60 -4.56 -0.72 -4.33
C PHE A 60 -4.92 -0.59 -2.84
N LEU A 61 -5.67 -1.53 -2.31
CA LEU A 61 -6.23 -1.46 -0.96
C LEU A 61 -5.75 -2.65 -0.12
N ALA A 62 -5.10 -2.36 0.99
CA ALA A 62 -4.77 -3.33 2.02
C ALA A 62 -6.02 -3.61 2.85
N ASP A 63 -6.65 -4.78 2.66
CA ASP A 63 -7.98 -5.09 3.21
C ASP A 63 -7.90 -6.16 4.33
N SER A 64 -7.02 -5.92 5.28
CA SER A 64 -6.82 -6.81 6.44
C SER A 64 -6.67 -8.29 6.03
N ARG A 65 -7.52 -9.18 6.54
CA ARG A 65 -7.48 -10.61 6.22
C ARG A 65 -7.99 -10.96 4.83
N ALA A 66 -8.54 -10.00 4.11
CA ALA A 66 -8.95 -10.19 2.73
C ALA A 66 -7.82 -9.86 1.72
N GLY A 67 -6.62 -9.56 2.22
CA GLY A 67 -5.41 -9.37 1.43
C GLY A 67 -5.37 -8.05 0.65
N LEU A 68 -4.76 -8.07 -0.53
CA LEU A 68 -4.71 -6.93 -1.44
C LEU A 68 -5.92 -6.95 -2.38
N LYS A 69 -6.61 -5.81 -2.49
CA LYS A 69 -7.66 -5.56 -3.47
C LYS A 69 -7.17 -4.55 -4.49
N ILE A 70 -7.41 -4.81 -5.76
CA ILE A 70 -7.06 -3.93 -6.89
C ILE A 70 -8.36 -3.44 -7.50
N ILE A 71 -8.57 -2.12 -7.50
CA ILE A 71 -9.84 -1.48 -7.82
C ILE A 71 -9.63 -0.53 -9.00
N ASP A 72 -10.40 -0.71 -10.05
CA ASP A 72 -10.44 0.17 -11.21
C ASP A 72 -11.32 1.40 -10.94
N ILE A 73 -10.81 2.59 -11.30
CA ILE A 73 -11.54 3.85 -11.28
C ILE A 73 -12.14 4.07 -12.66
N LEU A 74 -13.43 3.83 -12.79
CA LEU A 74 -14.11 3.87 -14.08
C LEU A 74 -14.19 5.27 -14.68
N ALA A 75 -13.91 5.39 -15.97
CA ALA A 75 -13.95 6.67 -16.70
C ALA A 75 -15.31 7.40 -16.62
N GLY A 76 -16.39 6.66 -16.43
CA GLY A 76 -17.75 7.18 -16.24
C GLY A 76 -18.11 7.54 -14.79
N GLY A 77 -17.17 7.41 -13.89
CA GLY A 77 -17.38 7.46 -12.44
C GLY A 77 -17.77 6.08 -11.86
N GLY A 78 -17.45 5.89 -10.58
CA GLY A 78 -17.63 4.63 -9.88
C GLY A 78 -16.37 3.76 -9.87
N TYR A 79 -16.48 2.58 -9.27
CA TYR A 79 -15.36 1.70 -8.95
C TYR A 79 -15.72 0.25 -9.20
N SER A 80 -14.77 -0.57 -9.63
CA SER A 80 -14.97 -2.01 -9.78
C SER A 80 -13.75 -2.80 -9.30
N LEU A 81 -13.98 -3.94 -8.66
CA LEU A 81 -12.90 -4.85 -8.30
C LEU A 81 -12.31 -5.45 -9.59
N LEU A 82 -11.03 -5.23 -9.83
CA LEU A 82 -10.30 -5.71 -11.01
C LEU A 82 -9.56 -7.00 -10.72
N GLY A 83 -8.95 -7.10 -9.55
CA GLY A 83 -8.21 -8.27 -9.09
C GLY A 83 -8.03 -8.28 -7.58
N GLU A 84 -7.63 -9.42 -7.07
CA GLU A 84 -7.36 -9.60 -5.66
C GLU A 84 -6.34 -10.72 -5.43
N ILE A 85 -5.63 -10.65 -4.33
CA ILE A 85 -4.76 -11.73 -3.86
C ILE A 85 -4.79 -11.80 -2.34
N ASP A 86 -5.01 -13.00 -1.81
CA ASP A 86 -4.95 -13.26 -0.38
C ASP A 86 -3.50 -13.25 0.13
N THR A 87 -3.29 -12.77 1.34
CA THR A 87 -2.02 -12.79 2.05
C THR A 87 -2.12 -13.67 3.30
N GLU A 88 -0.99 -14.20 3.77
CA GLU A 88 -1.01 -15.19 4.87
C GLU A 88 -1.41 -14.60 6.24
N GLY A 89 -1.40 -13.28 6.40
CA GLY A 89 -1.64 -12.60 7.67
C GLY A 89 -2.76 -11.57 7.65
N THR A 90 -2.46 -10.40 8.20
CA THR A 90 -3.35 -9.24 8.17
C THR A 90 -2.63 -8.12 7.44
N THR A 91 -3.09 -7.80 6.24
CA THR A 91 -2.56 -6.74 5.39
C THR A 91 -2.88 -5.38 6.02
N LEU A 92 -1.87 -4.60 6.29
CA LEU A 92 -2.00 -3.31 6.98
C LEU A 92 -1.73 -2.12 6.08
N ASP A 93 -0.76 -2.26 5.16
CA ASP A 93 -0.35 -1.16 4.29
C ASP A 93 0.17 -1.67 2.95
N VAL A 94 0.16 -0.79 1.95
CA VAL A 94 0.59 -1.08 0.58
C VAL A 94 1.35 0.10 -0.03
N ALA A 95 2.47 -0.19 -0.69
CA ALA A 95 3.21 0.78 -1.49
C ALA A 95 3.55 0.17 -2.85
N LEU A 96 3.67 1.02 -3.87
CA LEU A 96 3.93 0.62 -5.25
C LEU A 96 5.37 0.93 -5.65
N SER A 97 5.97 0.07 -6.49
CA SER A 97 7.21 0.40 -7.17
C SER A 97 7.02 1.58 -8.12
N PRO A 98 8.07 2.39 -8.39
CA PRO A 98 7.96 3.52 -9.32
C PRO A 98 7.54 3.12 -10.75
N ASP A 99 7.88 1.90 -11.18
CA ASP A 99 7.49 1.36 -12.49
C ASP A 99 6.06 0.76 -12.50
N GLN A 100 5.38 0.74 -11.36
CA GLN A 100 4.02 0.22 -11.19
C GLN A 100 3.86 -1.26 -11.54
N GLN A 101 4.95 -2.05 -11.47
CA GLN A 101 4.90 -3.49 -11.76
C GLN A 101 4.88 -4.34 -10.48
N THR A 102 5.19 -3.73 -9.33
CA THR A 102 5.30 -4.44 -8.05
C THR A 102 4.55 -3.69 -6.96
N ALA A 103 3.77 -4.42 -6.16
CA ALA A 103 3.21 -3.96 -4.91
C ALA A 103 3.97 -4.58 -3.73
N PHE A 104 4.32 -3.77 -2.76
CA PHE A 104 4.92 -4.16 -1.49
C PHE A 104 3.87 -4.05 -0.40
N ILE A 105 3.67 -5.10 0.35
CA ILE A 105 2.59 -5.23 1.33
C ILE A 105 3.18 -5.42 2.71
N ALA A 106 2.86 -4.51 3.65
CA ALA A 106 3.09 -4.74 5.06
C ALA A 106 1.99 -5.65 5.62
N ASP A 107 2.39 -6.82 6.07
CA ASP A 107 1.51 -7.82 6.67
C ASP A 107 2.01 -8.17 8.08
N THR A 108 1.13 -8.47 8.99
CA THR A 108 1.49 -8.73 10.40
C THR A 108 2.50 -9.87 10.60
N GLN A 109 2.70 -10.72 9.62
CA GLN A 109 3.62 -11.87 9.69
C GLN A 109 4.77 -11.78 8.69
N SER A 110 4.66 -10.89 7.69
CA SER A 110 5.61 -10.80 6.59
C SER A 110 5.58 -9.43 5.91
N VAL A 111 6.55 -9.18 5.05
CA VAL A 111 6.40 -8.23 3.95
C VAL A 111 6.27 -9.03 2.67
N GLN A 112 5.16 -8.90 1.97
CA GLN A 112 4.94 -9.60 0.71
C GLN A 112 5.23 -8.70 -0.49
N ILE A 113 5.82 -9.30 -1.51
CA ILE A 113 6.20 -8.65 -2.76
C ILE A 113 5.39 -9.30 -3.86
N ILE A 114 4.53 -8.52 -4.50
CA ILE A 114 3.49 -9.00 -5.40
C ILE A 114 3.71 -8.41 -6.79
N ASP A 115 3.79 -9.28 -7.81
CA ASP A 115 3.71 -8.88 -9.21
C ASP A 115 2.29 -8.41 -9.53
N ILE A 116 2.18 -7.15 -9.95
CA ILE A 116 0.95 -6.50 -10.36
C ILE A 116 0.97 -6.08 -11.83
N SER A 117 1.89 -6.63 -12.63
CA SER A 117 1.94 -6.39 -14.09
C SER A 117 0.67 -6.82 -14.79
N ASN A 118 -0.02 -7.82 -14.25
CA ASN A 118 -1.37 -8.19 -14.62
C ASN A 118 -2.33 -7.94 -13.45
N LEU A 119 -2.98 -6.78 -13.45
CA LEU A 119 -3.85 -6.32 -12.38
C LEU A 119 -5.02 -7.25 -12.06
N SER A 120 -5.49 -8.04 -13.03
CA SER A 120 -6.60 -8.99 -12.83
C SER A 120 -6.14 -10.35 -12.28
N SER A 121 -4.84 -10.59 -12.23
CA SER A 121 -4.27 -11.86 -11.74
C SER A 121 -2.89 -11.60 -11.10
N PRO A 122 -2.84 -10.88 -9.96
CA PRO A 122 -1.59 -10.64 -9.26
C PRO A 122 -0.99 -11.93 -8.69
N THR A 123 0.33 -11.99 -8.56
CA THR A 123 1.04 -13.18 -8.05
C THR A 123 2.12 -12.80 -7.04
N VAL A 124 2.32 -13.63 -6.01
CA VAL A 124 3.39 -13.43 -5.04
C VAL A 124 4.74 -13.75 -5.67
N LEU A 125 5.65 -12.78 -5.68
CA LEU A 125 7.05 -12.96 -6.10
C LEU A 125 7.92 -13.46 -4.95
N SER A 126 7.73 -12.90 -3.76
CA SER A 126 8.54 -13.21 -2.59
C SER A 126 7.81 -12.83 -1.30
N SER A 127 8.24 -13.42 -0.19
CA SER A 127 7.78 -13.09 1.16
C SER A 127 8.98 -12.99 2.09
N LEU A 128 9.10 -11.88 2.80
CA LEU A 128 10.12 -11.64 3.81
C LEU A 128 9.48 -11.76 5.19
N SER A 129 10.01 -12.62 6.05
CA SER A 129 9.50 -12.77 7.42
C SER A 129 9.67 -11.46 8.20
N ALA A 130 8.61 -11.00 8.81
CA ALA A 130 8.57 -9.87 9.74
C ALA A 130 7.82 -10.29 11.01
N THR A 131 8.08 -9.62 12.12
CA THR A 131 7.34 -9.93 13.38
C THR A 131 6.04 -9.18 13.46
N SER A 132 5.96 -7.99 12.87
CA SER A 132 4.76 -7.17 12.75
C SER A 132 5.06 -5.97 11.85
N ALA A 133 5.03 -6.17 10.53
CA ALA A 133 5.17 -5.06 9.60
C ALA A 133 3.86 -4.25 9.60
N ASN A 134 3.96 -2.93 9.90
CA ASN A 134 2.79 -2.07 10.05
C ASN A 134 2.59 -1.10 8.88
N ALA A 135 3.68 -0.48 8.42
CA ALA A 135 3.63 0.49 7.33
C ALA A 135 4.82 0.29 6.38
N ILE A 136 4.67 0.67 5.14
CA ILE A 136 5.66 0.46 4.09
C ILE A 136 5.78 1.67 3.16
N ALA A 137 7.01 1.99 2.75
CA ALA A 137 7.29 3.04 1.77
C ALA A 137 8.39 2.60 0.81
N VAL A 138 8.31 3.02 -0.43
CA VAL A 138 9.28 2.70 -1.50
C VAL A 138 10.08 3.94 -1.84
N ALA A 139 11.40 3.79 -2.01
CA ALA A 139 12.27 4.86 -2.47
C ALA A 139 11.82 5.35 -3.85
N PRO A 140 11.81 6.69 -4.11
CA PRO A 140 11.36 7.23 -5.41
C PRO A 140 12.18 6.75 -6.61
N ASP A 141 13.42 6.34 -6.38
CA ASP A 141 14.31 5.79 -7.42
C ASP A 141 14.16 4.26 -7.58
N GLY A 142 13.34 3.62 -6.76
CA GLY A 142 13.12 2.18 -6.80
C GLY A 142 14.28 1.34 -6.26
N SER A 143 15.26 1.94 -5.58
CA SER A 143 16.44 1.21 -5.08
C SER A 143 16.18 0.40 -3.81
N ALA A 144 15.19 0.81 -3.01
CA ALA A 144 14.88 0.19 -1.74
C ALA A 144 13.40 0.36 -1.37
N PHE A 145 12.93 -0.47 -0.46
CA PHE A 145 11.74 -0.18 0.32
C PHE A 145 12.05 -0.22 1.81
N TYR A 146 11.21 0.44 2.58
CA TYR A 146 11.33 0.59 4.02
C TYR A 146 10.03 0.13 4.66
N TYR A 147 10.11 -0.59 5.77
CA TYR A 147 8.91 -0.93 6.53
C TYR A 147 9.14 -0.72 8.02
N THR A 148 8.08 -0.41 8.75
CA THR A 148 8.09 -0.37 10.20
C THR A 148 7.76 -1.75 10.75
N ASP A 149 8.51 -2.17 11.76
CA ASP A 149 8.27 -3.38 12.52
C ASP A 149 8.11 -3.04 14.01
N ALA A 150 7.03 -3.49 14.62
CA ALA A 150 6.71 -3.16 16.01
C ALA A 150 7.80 -3.60 17.01
N THR A 151 8.64 -4.56 16.64
CA THR A 151 9.71 -5.09 17.50
C THR A 151 11.07 -4.49 17.20
N PHE A 152 11.37 -4.23 15.92
CA PHE A 152 12.71 -3.87 15.46
C PHE A 152 12.84 -2.40 15.06
N GLY A 153 11.75 -1.61 15.13
CA GLY A 153 11.73 -0.22 14.71
C GLY A 153 11.46 -0.10 13.20
N PHE A 154 12.39 0.35 12.37
CA PHE A 154 12.21 0.32 10.92
C PHE A 154 13.32 -0.46 10.23
N CYS A 155 12.98 -1.12 9.14
CA CYS A 155 13.88 -1.99 8.38
C CYS A 155 14.01 -1.50 6.94
N ILE A 156 15.19 -1.72 6.35
CA ILE A 156 15.54 -1.34 4.99
C ILE A 156 15.75 -2.60 4.17
N VAL A 157 15.15 -2.67 2.98
CA VAL A 157 15.33 -3.76 2.03
C VAL A 157 15.82 -3.19 0.71
N ASP A 158 17.03 -3.58 0.30
CA ASP A 158 17.60 -3.25 -1.01
C ASP A 158 16.91 -4.10 -2.10
N ILE A 159 16.39 -3.45 -3.13
CA ILE A 159 15.75 -4.07 -4.29
C ILE A 159 16.49 -3.78 -5.59
N SER A 160 17.65 -3.10 -5.50
CA SER A 160 18.48 -2.78 -6.66
C SER A 160 19.23 -3.97 -7.23
N ALA A 161 19.26 -5.12 -6.51
CA ALA A 161 19.97 -6.30 -6.94
C ALA A 161 19.34 -6.93 -8.19
N SER A 162 20.15 -7.06 -9.24
CA SER A 162 19.73 -7.56 -10.56
C SER A 162 19.37 -9.06 -10.61
N ASP A 163 19.45 -9.75 -9.48
CA ASP A 163 19.18 -11.20 -9.36
C ASP A 163 17.72 -11.53 -8.99
N GLY A 164 16.88 -10.49 -8.80
CA GLY A 164 15.49 -10.64 -8.39
C GLY A 164 15.32 -11.20 -6.97
N LEU A 165 16.40 -11.32 -6.22
CA LEU A 165 16.36 -11.71 -4.82
C LEU A 165 16.24 -10.46 -3.97
N TYR A 166 15.08 -10.30 -3.35
CA TYR A 166 14.86 -9.28 -2.34
C TYR A 166 15.66 -9.67 -1.09
N ASN A 167 16.91 -9.22 -1.08
CA ASN A 167 17.76 -9.44 0.09
C ASN A 167 17.40 -8.40 1.14
N PRO A 168 16.87 -8.81 2.31
CA PRO A 168 16.85 -7.89 3.43
C PRO A 168 18.33 -7.54 3.68
N VAL A 169 18.68 -6.30 3.40
CA VAL A 169 19.84 -5.70 4.04
C VAL A 169 19.44 -5.72 5.51
N ASN A 170 19.91 -6.69 6.30
CA ASN A 170 19.55 -6.91 7.69
C ASN A 170 19.92 -5.70 8.56
N GLN A 171 19.38 -4.53 8.25
CA GLN A 171 19.54 -3.29 8.98
C GLN A 171 18.18 -2.77 9.39
N CYS A 172 17.65 -3.35 10.45
CA CYS A 172 16.63 -2.67 11.19
C CYS A 172 17.30 -1.68 12.14
N VAL A 173 16.72 -0.51 12.24
CA VAL A 173 17.15 0.55 13.15
C VAL A 173 16.12 0.65 14.26
N GLU A 174 16.54 0.38 15.48
CA GLU A 174 15.65 0.49 16.65
C GLU A 174 15.13 1.92 16.83
N THR A 175 13.84 2.03 17.11
CA THR A 175 13.19 3.28 17.48
C THR A 175 12.84 3.26 18.97
N PRO A 176 12.79 4.43 19.65
CA PRO A 176 12.45 4.47 21.08
C PRO A 176 11.05 3.99 21.45
N GLY A 177 10.17 3.78 20.46
CA GLY A 177 8.78 3.35 20.63
C GLY A 177 8.38 2.40 19.53
N PHE A 178 7.09 2.06 19.48
CA PHE A 178 6.53 1.27 18.40
C PHE A 178 6.43 2.13 17.15
N ALA A 179 7.21 1.82 16.13
CA ALA A 179 7.09 2.45 14.83
C ALA A 179 5.80 1.94 14.14
N SER A 180 4.90 2.84 13.81
CA SER A 180 3.57 2.49 13.25
C SER A 180 3.31 3.08 11.88
N GLY A 181 4.00 4.16 11.51
CA GLY A 181 3.87 4.81 10.21
C GLY A 181 5.23 5.15 9.64
N ILE A 182 5.33 5.18 8.31
CA ILE A 182 6.53 5.54 7.58
C ILE A 182 6.17 6.31 6.32
N THR A 183 6.93 7.34 6.02
CA THR A 183 6.83 8.05 4.74
C THR A 183 8.19 8.56 4.32
N ILE A 184 8.40 8.69 3.02
CA ILE A 184 9.64 9.21 2.45
C ILE A 184 9.39 10.55 1.78
N ALA A 185 10.34 11.47 1.91
CA ALA A 185 10.29 12.75 1.20
C ALA A 185 10.33 12.50 -0.33
N PRO A 186 9.70 13.35 -1.14
CA PRO A 186 9.68 13.16 -2.60
C PRO A 186 11.05 13.16 -3.29
N ASP A 187 12.06 13.78 -2.66
CA ASP A 187 13.45 13.78 -3.11
C ASP A 187 14.22 12.50 -2.70
N GLY A 188 13.62 11.64 -1.87
CA GLY A 188 14.24 10.42 -1.36
C GLY A 188 15.24 10.62 -0.21
N ASP A 189 15.57 11.86 0.16
CA ASP A 189 16.66 12.16 1.09
C ASP A 189 16.28 12.00 2.56
N LYS A 190 14.99 11.89 2.88
CA LYS A 190 14.49 11.81 4.27
C LYS A 190 13.38 10.81 4.43
N LEU A 191 13.49 10.07 5.52
CA LEU A 191 12.48 9.12 5.99
C LEU A 191 11.87 9.68 7.29
N TYR A 192 10.55 9.68 7.38
CA TYR A 192 9.81 10.09 8.56
C TYR A 192 9.08 8.88 9.13
N ILE A 193 9.21 8.68 10.44
CA ILE A 193 8.66 7.53 11.16
C ILE A 193 7.86 8.05 12.35
N SER A 194 6.68 7.49 12.58
CA SER A 194 5.80 7.83 13.70
C SER A 194 5.55 6.61 14.60
#